data_222b4789163c25b4ab75b1c78cdee31f
#
_entry.id   222b4789163c25b4ab75b1c78cdee31f
#
_cell.length_a   1.000
_cell.length_b   1.000
_cell.length_c   1.000
_cell.angle_alpha   90.00
_cell.angle_beta   90.00
_cell.angle_gamma   90.00
#
_symmetry.space_group_name_H-M   'P 1'
#
loop_
_entity.id
_entity.type
_entity.pdbx_description
1 polymer ?
#
loop_
_entity_poly.entity_id
_entity_poly.type
_entity_poly.pdbx_seq_one_letter_code
_entity_poly.pdbx_strand_id
1 'polypeptide(L)'
;MTKVFVNERSKFFSVANDSKCQVTFDKDMVEAYRLIGYENRKLENDDFENDDKDAGEIGAGQTITALYEIIPGKSFEAGKSVAKFDFRYKESIGSQSIALSDDVMAQSSDQLSENLSFAAGVAAYAMLLRNSEYKGKASFDMASELVKAGQGKDPHGYRKQLLELIAKAKSLND
;
A
#
# COMPACT_ATOMS: atom_id res chain seq x y z
N MET A 1 6.16 -19.78 16.62
CA MET A 1 6.47 -20.70 15.52
C MET A 1 5.20 -21.26 14.87
N THR A 2 4.23 -21.81 15.60
CA THR A 2 2.98 -22.39 15.05
C THR A 2 2.15 -21.42 14.19
N LYS A 3 2.07 -20.13 14.56
CA LYS A 3 1.29 -19.12 13.77
C LYS A 3 1.80 -18.96 12.34
N VAL A 4 3.11 -18.97 12.11
CA VAL A 4 3.69 -18.80 10.78
C VAL A 4 3.43 -20.02 9.91
N PHE A 5 3.71 -21.22 10.43
CA PHE A 5 3.57 -22.46 9.64
C PHE A 5 2.12 -22.90 9.40
N VAL A 6 1.19 -22.54 10.26
CA VAL A 6 -0.22 -22.97 10.12
C VAL A 6 -1.05 -21.91 9.41
N ASN A 7 -0.90 -20.61 9.77
CA ASN A 7 -1.74 -19.55 9.24
C ASN A 7 -1.20 -18.91 7.95
N GLU A 8 0.09 -19.11 7.65
CA GLU A 8 0.74 -18.48 6.51
C GLU A 8 1.34 -19.47 5.52
N ARG A 9 0.83 -20.72 5.51
CA ARG A 9 1.29 -21.78 4.58
C ARG A 9 1.19 -21.34 3.10
N SER A 10 0.23 -20.54 2.76
CA SER A 10 0.04 -20.01 1.41
C SER A 10 1.23 -19.17 0.92
N LYS A 11 1.99 -18.56 1.82
CA LYS A 11 3.19 -17.78 1.47
C LYS A 11 4.35 -18.64 0.93
N PHE A 12 4.30 -19.94 1.14
CA PHE A 12 5.31 -20.88 0.58
C PHE A 12 5.02 -21.29 -0.87
N PHE A 13 3.86 -20.89 -1.40
CA PHE A 13 3.49 -21.16 -2.79
C PHE A 13 3.37 -19.84 -3.54
N SER A 14 4.39 -19.50 -4.30
CA SER A 14 4.33 -18.33 -5.18
C SER A 14 3.31 -18.56 -6.30
N VAL A 15 2.43 -17.60 -6.51
CA VAL A 15 1.46 -17.58 -7.63
C VAL A 15 1.82 -16.53 -8.66
N ALA A 16 2.71 -15.61 -8.31
CA ALA A 16 3.27 -14.63 -9.22
C ALA A 16 4.72 -14.39 -8.85
N ASN A 17 5.62 -14.69 -9.77
CA ASN A 17 7.06 -14.55 -9.62
C ASN A 17 7.53 -13.31 -10.39
N ASP A 18 8.64 -12.71 -10.00
CA ASP A 18 9.18 -11.49 -10.61
C ASP A 18 8.11 -10.39 -10.77
N SER A 19 7.32 -10.23 -9.73
CA SER A 19 6.19 -9.29 -9.75
C SER A 19 6.66 -7.85 -9.63
N LYS A 20 6.31 -7.05 -10.63
CA LYS A 20 6.62 -5.62 -10.72
C LYS A 20 5.33 -4.83 -10.90
N CYS A 21 5.24 -3.70 -10.24
CA CYS A 21 4.14 -2.77 -10.47
C CYS A 21 4.66 -1.36 -10.73
N GLN A 22 3.99 -0.65 -11.62
CA GLN A 22 4.25 0.74 -11.95
C GLN A 22 2.95 1.52 -11.89
N VAL A 23 3.01 2.72 -11.33
CA VAL A 23 1.90 3.67 -11.32
C VAL A 23 2.35 4.92 -12.04
N THR A 24 1.66 5.24 -13.14
CA THR A 24 1.92 6.45 -13.93
C THR A 24 0.77 7.43 -13.73
N PHE A 25 1.04 8.50 -13.00
CA PHE A 25 0.04 9.54 -12.74
C PHE A 25 -0.16 10.45 -13.95
N ASP A 26 -1.42 10.83 -14.17
CA ASP A 26 -1.76 11.86 -15.14
C ASP A 26 -1.32 13.24 -14.61
N LYS A 27 -0.48 13.93 -15.40
CA LYS A 27 0.15 15.21 -15.00
C LYS A 27 -0.83 16.37 -14.88
N ASP A 28 -1.97 16.29 -15.57
CA ASP A 28 -3.02 17.32 -15.49
C ASP A 28 -3.92 17.09 -14.27
N MET A 29 -4.08 15.81 -13.88
CA MET A 29 -4.90 15.40 -12.74
C MET A 29 -4.14 15.42 -11.42
N VAL A 30 -2.82 15.20 -11.43
CA VAL A 30 -1.96 15.09 -10.23
C VAL A 30 -0.77 16.01 -10.34
N GLU A 31 -0.75 17.06 -9.52
CA GLU A 31 0.35 18.03 -9.46
C GLU A 31 1.62 17.43 -8.86
N ALA A 32 1.46 16.64 -7.79
CA ALA A 32 2.57 15.96 -7.14
C ALA A 32 2.08 14.67 -6.46
N TYR A 33 3.00 13.73 -6.29
CA TYR A 33 2.71 12.48 -5.59
C TYR A 33 3.93 11.98 -4.82
N ARG A 34 3.67 11.14 -3.82
CA ARG A 34 4.69 10.50 -3.00
C ARG A 34 4.25 9.09 -2.62
N LEU A 35 5.12 8.10 -2.85
CA LEU A 35 4.93 6.75 -2.31
C LEU A 35 5.26 6.77 -0.81
N ILE A 36 4.34 6.26 0.01
CA ILE A 36 4.52 6.14 1.45
C ILE A 36 5.15 4.79 1.78
N GLY A 37 6.37 4.83 2.31
CA GLY A 37 7.15 3.62 2.56
C GLY A 37 7.79 3.06 1.28
N TYR A 38 8.29 1.84 1.36
CA TYR A 38 8.98 1.15 0.25
C TYR A 38 10.23 1.86 -0.31
N GLU A 39 10.83 2.79 0.43
CA GLU A 39 11.97 3.60 -0.04
C GLU A 39 13.14 2.73 -0.52
N ASN A 40 13.33 1.57 0.11
CA ASN A 40 14.41 0.62 -0.21
C ASN A 40 14.02 -0.44 -1.26
N ARG A 41 12.83 -0.34 -1.85
CA ARG A 41 12.29 -1.33 -2.80
C ARG A 41 11.79 -0.70 -4.09
N LYS A 42 12.19 0.54 -4.37
CA LYS A 42 11.91 1.19 -5.64
C LYS A 42 12.78 0.57 -6.72
N LEU A 43 12.16 0.30 -7.85
CA LEU A 43 12.83 -0.03 -9.10
C LEU A 43 12.95 1.23 -9.93
N GLU A 44 13.97 1.31 -10.76
CA GLU A 44 14.05 2.35 -11.80
C GLU A 44 12.99 2.07 -12.86
N ASN A 45 12.57 3.10 -13.58
CA ASN A 45 11.52 2.96 -14.61
C ASN A 45 11.88 1.92 -15.67
N ASP A 46 13.14 1.87 -16.07
CA ASP A 46 13.64 0.93 -17.09
C ASP A 46 13.65 -0.53 -16.58
N ASP A 47 13.68 -0.75 -15.27
CA ASP A 47 13.63 -2.07 -14.65
C ASP A 47 12.25 -2.73 -14.77
N PHE A 48 11.19 -1.95 -15.00
CA PHE A 48 9.83 -2.48 -15.09
C PHE A 48 9.65 -3.41 -16.29
N GLU A 49 10.22 -3.06 -17.45
CA GLU A 49 10.15 -3.87 -18.65
C GLU A 49 11.27 -4.92 -18.76
N ASN A 50 12.27 -4.84 -17.90
CA ASN A 50 13.43 -5.72 -17.92
C ASN A 50 13.12 -7.04 -17.23
N ASP A 51 12.97 -8.13 -18.00
CA ASP A 51 12.68 -9.48 -17.48
C ASP A 51 13.87 -10.15 -16.78
N ASP A 52 15.09 -9.63 -16.95
CA ASP A 52 16.30 -10.11 -16.26
C ASP A 52 16.45 -9.50 -14.86
N LYS A 53 15.68 -8.47 -14.54
CA LYS A 53 15.69 -7.83 -13.24
C LYS A 53 14.83 -8.61 -12.26
N ASP A 54 15.49 -9.19 -11.27
CA ASP A 54 14.82 -9.89 -10.16
C ASP A 54 13.87 -8.95 -9.39
N ALA A 55 12.70 -9.46 -9.04
CA ALA A 55 11.64 -8.69 -8.39
C ALA A 55 10.92 -9.53 -7.31
N GLY A 56 9.82 -9.00 -6.79
CA GLY A 56 9.10 -9.62 -5.69
C GLY A 56 8.30 -10.85 -6.10
N GLU A 57 8.08 -11.75 -5.14
CA GLU A 57 7.15 -12.87 -5.28
C GLU A 57 5.87 -12.63 -4.49
N ILE A 58 4.74 -13.05 -5.05
CA ILE A 58 3.44 -13.00 -4.38
C ILE A 58 2.97 -14.41 -4.12
N GLY A 59 2.81 -14.75 -2.84
CA GLY A 59 2.28 -16.03 -2.40
C GLY A 59 0.76 -16.11 -2.54
N ALA A 60 0.24 -17.33 -2.62
CA ALA A 60 -1.20 -17.58 -2.70
C ALA A 60 -1.96 -16.90 -1.54
N GLY A 61 -2.98 -16.10 -1.85
CA GLY A 61 -3.77 -15.36 -0.86
C GLY A 61 -3.07 -14.17 -0.20
N GLN A 62 -1.86 -13.82 -0.65
CA GLN A 62 -1.15 -12.63 -0.19
C GLN A 62 -1.71 -11.37 -0.85
N THR A 63 -1.79 -10.28 -0.09
CA THR A 63 -2.09 -8.93 -0.57
C THR A 63 -0.92 -8.01 -0.26
N ILE A 64 -0.56 -7.17 -1.23
CA ILE A 64 0.47 -6.15 -1.09
C ILE A 64 -0.22 -4.79 -1.28
N THR A 65 0.01 -3.86 -0.36
CA THR A 65 -0.59 -2.53 -0.41
C THR A 65 0.50 -1.49 -0.56
N ALA A 66 0.41 -0.68 -1.62
CA ALA A 66 1.21 0.53 -1.78
C ALA A 66 0.29 1.75 -1.63
N LEU A 67 0.69 2.69 -0.79
CA LEU A 67 -0.05 3.93 -0.56
C LEU A 67 0.71 5.09 -1.20
N TYR A 68 -0.03 5.87 -1.97
CA TYR A 68 0.46 7.14 -2.50
C TYR A 68 -0.33 8.30 -1.87
N GLU A 69 0.40 9.30 -1.45
CA GLU A 69 -0.16 10.62 -1.17
C GLU A 69 -0.07 11.43 -2.45
N ILE A 70 -1.17 12.07 -2.84
CA ILE A 70 -1.23 12.89 -4.04
C ILE A 70 -1.64 14.32 -3.70
N ILE A 71 -1.14 15.28 -4.45
CA ILE A 71 -1.67 16.64 -4.51
C ILE A 71 -2.47 16.73 -5.78
N PRO A 72 -3.81 16.96 -5.69
CA PRO A 72 -4.65 17.10 -6.87
C PRO A 72 -4.20 18.26 -7.75
N GLY A 73 -4.14 18.03 -9.04
CA GLY A 73 -3.89 19.05 -10.04
C GLY A 73 -5.13 19.89 -10.36
N LYS A 74 -4.97 20.91 -11.20
CA LYS A 74 -6.05 21.85 -11.55
C LYS A 74 -7.21 21.19 -12.31
N SER A 75 -6.94 20.11 -13.01
CA SER A 75 -7.92 19.35 -13.80
C SER A 75 -8.48 18.14 -13.05
N PHE A 76 -8.19 18.01 -11.75
CA PHE A 76 -8.67 16.88 -10.96
C PHE A 76 -10.19 16.83 -10.93
N GLU A 77 -10.75 15.73 -11.44
CA GLU A 77 -12.20 15.55 -11.57
C GLU A 77 -12.57 14.11 -11.27
N ALA A 78 -13.57 13.92 -10.40
CA ALA A 78 -14.09 12.61 -10.10
C ALA A 78 -14.65 11.92 -11.35
N GLY A 79 -14.41 10.62 -11.48
CA GLY A 79 -14.82 9.81 -12.63
C GLY A 79 -13.85 9.85 -13.81
N LYS A 80 -12.76 10.62 -13.74
CA LYS A 80 -11.68 10.58 -14.72
C LYS A 80 -10.52 9.73 -14.23
N SER A 81 -9.71 9.18 -15.15
CA SER A 81 -8.47 8.48 -14.83
C SER A 81 -7.46 9.43 -14.22
N VAL A 82 -6.96 9.11 -13.05
CA VAL A 82 -5.94 9.86 -12.31
C VAL A 82 -4.55 9.23 -12.44
N ALA A 83 -4.52 7.95 -12.74
CA ALA A 83 -3.30 7.20 -12.96
C ALA A 83 -3.57 5.94 -13.77
N LYS A 84 -2.51 5.41 -14.36
CA LYS A 84 -2.47 4.06 -14.94
C LYS A 84 -1.69 3.14 -14.01
N PHE A 85 -2.23 1.98 -13.70
CA PHE A 85 -1.57 0.92 -12.96
C PHE A 85 -1.15 -0.18 -13.93
N ASP A 86 0.14 -0.44 -14.02
CA ASP A 86 0.71 -1.52 -14.81
C ASP A 86 1.33 -2.57 -13.87
N PHE A 87 1.07 -3.84 -14.13
CA PHE A 87 1.56 -4.97 -13.35
C PHE A 87 2.14 -6.03 -14.28
N ARG A 88 3.34 -6.51 -13.97
CA ARG A 88 4.01 -7.60 -14.69
C ARG A 88 4.37 -8.71 -13.72
N TYR A 89 4.21 -9.94 -14.13
CA TYR A 89 4.59 -11.11 -13.34
C TYR A 89 4.87 -12.32 -14.25
N LYS A 90 5.55 -13.32 -13.69
CA LYS A 90 5.74 -14.63 -14.30
C LYS A 90 4.93 -15.67 -13.54
N GLU A 91 4.26 -16.60 -14.23
CA GLU A 91 3.54 -17.72 -13.60
C GLU A 91 4.50 -18.74 -12.98
N SER A 92 5.67 -18.91 -13.59
CA SER A 92 6.75 -19.74 -13.08
C SER A 92 8.11 -19.14 -13.38
N ILE A 93 9.12 -19.55 -12.62
CA ILE A 93 10.52 -19.15 -12.85
C ILE A 93 10.93 -19.54 -14.27
N GLY A 94 11.42 -18.58 -15.04
CA GLY A 94 11.87 -18.78 -16.41
C GLY A 94 10.77 -18.71 -17.47
N SER A 95 9.49 -18.52 -17.11
CA SER A 95 8.45 -18.21 -18.09
C SER A 95 8.52 -16.76 -18.59
N GLN A 96 7.88 -16.48 -19.71
CA GLN A 96 7.69 -15.11 -20.17
C GLN A 96 6.80 -14.34 -19.21
N SER A 97 7.06 -13.04 -19.04
CA SER A 97 6.22 -12.20 -18.20
C SER A 97 4.86 -11.91 -18.85
N ILE A 98 3.85 -11.86 -18.02
CA ILE A 98 2.48 -11.44 -18.37
C ILE A 98 2.32 -10.00 -17.88
N ALA A 99 1.79 -9.14 -18.74
CA ALA A 99 1.48 -7.75 -18.41
C ALA A 99 -0.03 -7.55 -18.26
N LEU A 100 -0.43 -6.88 -17.19
CA LEU A 100 -1.78 -6.43 -16.92
C LEU A 100 -1.76 -4.92 -16.74
N SER A 101 -2.83 -4.25 -17.15
CA SER A 101 -2.94 -2.79 -17.04
C SER A 101 -4.38 -2.41 -16.72
N ASP A 102 -4.53 -1.40 -15.87
CA ASP A 102 -5.85 -0.87 -15.51
C ASP A 102 -5.75 0.64 -15.22
N ASP A 103 -6.86 1.36 -15.43
CA ASP A 103 -6.97 2.77 -15.12
C ASP A 103 -7.47 2.98 -13.70
N VAL A 104 -6.78 3.84 -12.96
CA VAL A 104 -7.18 4.26 -11.62
C VAL A 104 -8.07 5.49 -11.73
N MET A 105 -9.36 5.31 -11.47
CA MET A 105 -10.34 6.39 -11.56
C MET A 105 -10.38 7.23 -10.28
N ALA A 106 -10.36 8.54 -10.43
CA ALA A 106 -10.61 9.47 -9.32
C ALA A 106 -12.01 9.23 -8.75
N GLN A 107 -12.10 9.03 -7.45
CA GLN A 107 -13.36 8.86 -6.77
C GLN A 107 -13.64 10.07 -5.88
N SER A 108 -14.84 10.58 -5.93
CA SER A 108 -15.36 11.54 -4.96
C SER A 108 -16.15 10.75 -3.91
N SER A 109 -15.53 10.51 -2.78
CA SER A 109 -16.21 9.85 -1.67
C SER A 109 -15.79 10.51 -0.37
N ASP A 110 -16.76 10.94 0.41
CA ASP A 110 -16.55 11.43 1.77
C ASP A 110 -16.27 10.30 2.76
N GLN A 111 -16.41 9.04 2.32
CA GLN A 111 -16.18 7.85 3.13
C GLN A 111 -15.05 7.01 2.56
N LEU A 112 -14.02 6.80 3.36
CA LEU A 112 -12.96 5.85 3.06
C LEU A 112 -13.48 4.42 3.25
N SER A 113 -13.03 3.49 2.41
CA SER A 113 -13.27 2.07 2.68
C SER A 113 -12.56 1.64 3.97
N GLU A 114 -13.07 0.60 4.63
CA GLU A 114 -12.46 0.05 5.86
C GLU A 114 -10.96 -0.27 5.65
N ASN A 115 -10.60 -0.87 4.52
CA ASN A 115 -9.21 -1.22 4.24
C ASN A 115 -8.34 0.01 3.99
N LEU A 116 -8.84 1.02 3.30
CA LEU A 116 -8.10 2.26 3.08
C LEU A 116 -7.93 3.03 4.38
N SER A 117 -8.97 3.13 5.22
CA SER A 117 -8.90 3.74 6.55
C SER A 117 -7.85 3.05 7.41
N PHE A 118 -7.86 1.71 7.45
CA PHE A 118 -6.87 0.94 8.19
C PHE A 118 -5.45 1.19 7.67
N ALA A 119 -5.23 1.10 6.35
CA ALA A 119 -3.92 1.30 5.75
C ALA A 119 -3.39 2.74 5.98
N ALA A 120 -4.25 3.75 5.87
CA ALA A 120 -3.90 5.14 6.18
C ALA A 120 -3.53 5.32 7.65
N GLY A 121 -4.27 4.69 8.57
CA GLY A 121 -3.95 4.69 9.99
C GLY A 121 -2.61 4.04 10.31
N VAL A 122 -2.29 2.91 9.68
CA VAL A 122 -0.97 2.24 9.78
C VAL A 122 0.14 3.18 9.27
N ALA A 123 -0.06 3.82 8.11
CA ALA A 123 0.90 4.74 7.52
C ALA A 123 1.14 5.96 8.43
N ALA A 124 0.08 6.58 8.95
CA ALA A 124 0.17 7.70 9.88
C ALA A 124 0.96 7.31 11.15
N TYR A 125 0.64 6.16 11.74
CA TYR A 125 1.34 5.64 12.92
C TYR A 125 2.83 5.39 12.63
N ALA A 126 3.15 4.77 11.50
CA ALA A 126 4.54 4.51 11.11
C ALA A 126 5.32 5.81 10.88
N MET A 127 4.72 6.82 10.26
CA MET A 127 5.34 8.14 10.08
C MET A 127 5.61 8.85 11.42
N LEU A 128 4.71 8.72 12.39
CA LEU A 128 4.91 9.26 13.74
C LEU A 128 6.07 8.58 14.46
N LEU A 129 6.12 7.25 14.45
CA LEU A 129 7.21 6.49 15.09
C LEU A 129 8.59 6.81 14.48
N ARG A 130 8.66 7.03 13.18
CA ARG A 130 9.90 7.38 12.47
C ARG A 130 10.24 8.87 12.60
N ASN A 131 9.39 9.66 13.23
CA ASN A 131 9.48 11.12 13.21
C ASN A 131 9.68 11.67 11.79
N SER A 132 8.91 11.15 10.83
CA SER A 132 9.01 11.51 9.42
C SER A 132 8.79 13.00 9.21
N GLU A 133 9.61 13.63 8.37
CA GLU A 133 9.41 15.02 7.92
C GLU A 133 8.09 15.21 7.17
N TYR A 134 7.57 14.13 6.60
CA TYR A 134 6.32 14.10 5.84
C TYR A 134 5.08 13.72 6.68
N LYS A 135 5.20 13.64 8.00
CA LYS A 135 4.05 13.31 8.87
C LYS A 135 2.93 14.37 8.84
N GLY A 136 3.26 15.60 8.40
CA GLY A 136 2.30 16.69 8.29
C GLY A 136 1.54 16.91 9.60
N LYS A 137 0.19 16.85 9.53
CA LYS A 137 -0.71 16.99 10.67
C LYS A 137 -1.05 15.66 11.37
N ALA A 138 -0.38 14.55 11.02
CA ALA A 138 -0.65 13.27 11.65
C ALA A 138 -0.43 13.33 13.17
N SER A 139 -1.32 12.68 13.91
CA SER A 139 -1.24 12.51 15.35
C SER A 139 -1.61 11.08 15.74
N PHE A 140 -1.23 10.64 16.95
CA PHE A 140 -1.63 9.33 17.45
C PHE A 140 -3.14 9.19 17.56
N ASP A 141 -3.87 10.27 17.85
CA ASP A 141 -5.33 10.26 17.89
C ASP A 141 -5.90 10.04 16.49
N MET A 142 -5.43 10.79 15.48
CA MET A 142 -5.84 10.59 14.09
C MET A 142 -5.52 9.16 13.60
N ALA A 143 -4.35 8.63 13.88
CA ALA A 143 -4.00 7.26 13.53
C ALA A 143 -4.94 6.23 14.20
N SER A 144 -5.27 6.46 15.48
CA SER A 144 -6.22 5.60 16.23
C SER A 144 -7.63 5.65 15.64
N GLU A 145 -8.13 6.83 15.27
CA GLU A 145 -9.45 7.00 14.64
C GLU A 145 -9.53 6.29 13.29
N LEU A 146 -8.52 6.44 12.45
CA LEU A 146 -8.44 5.77 11.15
C LEU A 146 -8.39 4.24 11.31
N VAL A 147 -7.59 3.71 12.25
CA VAL A 147 -7.53 2.27 12.52
C VAL A 147 -8.86 1.75 13.07
N LYS A 148 -9.54 2.50 13.95
CA LYS A 148 -10.88 2.15 14.45
C LYS A 148 -11.92 2.12 13.33
N ALA A 149 -11.94 3.13 12.46
CA ALA A 149 -12.83 3.18 11.31
C ALA A 149 -12.58 2.01 10.34
N GLY A 150 -11.33 1.56 10.25
CA GLY A 150 -10.92 0.44 9.42
C GLY A 150 -10.87 -0.91 10.12
N GLN A 151 -11.44 -1.07 11.32
CA GLN A 151 -11.29 -2.30 12.11
C GLN A 151 -11.93 -3.54 11.45
N GLY A 152 -13.07 -3.36 10.78
CA GLY A 152 -13.74 -4.44 10.07
C GLY A 152 -13.96 -5.70 10.94
N LYS A 153 -13.95 -6.87 10.31
CA LYS A 153 -14.20 -8.16 11.00
C LYS A 153 -13.04 -8.64 11.90
N ASP A 154 -11.82 -8.20 11.65
CA ASP A 154 -10.58 -8.53 12.37
C ASP A 154 -10.52 -9.94 13.02
N PRO A 155 -10.64 -11.03 12.26
CA PRO A 155 -10.82 -12.39 12.81
C PRO A 155 -9.62 -12.86 13.66
N HIS A 156 -8.45 -12.23 13.48
CA HIS A 156 -7.23 -12.56 14.20
C HIS A 156 -6.88 -11.54 15.30
N GLY A 157 -7.65 -10.47 15.44
CA GLY A 157 -7.42 -9.41 16.42
C GLY A 157 -6.19 -8.54 16.14
N TYR A 158 -5.60 -8.59 14.94
CA TYR A 158 -4.39 -7.82 14.63
C TYR A 158 -4.65 -6.32 14.55
N ARG A 159 -5.80 -5.91 14.01
CA ARG A 159 -6.17 -4.49 13.95
C ARG A 159 -6.42 -3.93 15.34
N LYS A 160 -7.05 -4.72 16.23
CA LYS A 160 -7.22 -4.37 17.64
C LYS A 160 -5.89 -4.24 18.37
N GLN A 161 -4.96 -5.18 18.16
CA GLN A 161 -3.62 -5.10 18.77
C GLN A 161 -2.86 -3.84 18.31
N LEU A 162 -3.05 -3.41 17.08
CA LEU A 162 -2.45 -2.16 16.59
C LEU A 162 -2.98 -0.95 17.36
N LEU A 163 -4.27 -0.89 17.68
CA LEU A 163 -4.84 0.19 18.51
C LEU A 163 -4.19 0.25 19.90
N GLU A 164 -3.92 -0.90 20.51
CA GLU A 164 -3.24 -0.99 21.81
C GLU A 164 -1.79 -0.48 21.69
N LEU A 165 -1.10 -0.78 20.57
CA LEU A 165 0.25 -0.27 20.31
C LEU A 165 0.25 1.25 20.09
N ILE A 166 -0.72 1.80 19.35
CA ILE A 166 -0.85 3.24 19.14
C ILE A 166 -1.08 3.96 20.49
N ALA A 167 -1.98 3.43 21.32
CA ALA A 167 -2.25 4.01 22.64
C ALA A 167 -1.00 3.99 23.54
N LYS A 168 -0.24 2.89 23.52
CA LYS A 168 1.01 2.79 24.27
C LYS A 168 2.06 3.77 23.74
N ALA A 169 2.21 3.88 22.43
CA ALA A 169 3.16 4.83 21.83
C ALA A 169 2.80 6.28 22.18
N LYS A 170 1.50 6.63 22.15
CA LYS A 170 1.02 7.94 22.57
C LYS A 170 1.46 8.25 24.01
N SER A 171 1.21 7.34 24.96
CA SER A 171 1.55 7.53 26.38
C SER A 171 3.06 7.60 26.66
N LEU A 172 3.92 7.23 25.72
CA LEU A 172 5.37 7.33 25.83
C LEU A 172 5.93 8.62 25.20
N ASN A 173 5.09 9.36 24.45
CA ASN A 173 5.46 10.59 23.75
C ASN A 173 4.81 11.84 24.37
N ASP A 174 3.89 11.67 25.34
CA ASP A 174 3.35 12.71 26.20
C ASP A 174 4.31 12.95 27.39
#